data_d5bd01d7f85403e316df9dac9d8d7af3
#
_entry.id   d5bd01d7f85403e316df9dac9d8d7af3
#
_cell.length_a   1.000
_cell.length_b   1.000
_cell.length_c   1.000
_cell.angle_alpha   90.00
_cell.angle_beta   90.00
_cell.angle_gamma   90.00
#
_symmetry.space_group_name_H-M   'P 1'
#
loop_
_entity.id
_entity.type
_entity.pdbx_description
1 polymer ?
#
loop_
_entity_poly.entity_id
_entity_poly.type
_entity_poly.pdbx_seq_one_letter_code
_entity_poly.pdbx_strand_id
1 'polypeptide(L)'
;MATIAFHLLSAVGLRIGENHKRSLGSPSRRLSVSVTAFSSDQWRFPDHEQRSAKSFWDYLDAARDFIRPEHNSPSRWFSPLETKAPCHGSPLLLFLPGIDGNGLGLIRQHQKLGQMFDIWCLHIPPSNRSTFTDLVEMVETTVQSENQRSPGKPIYLVGESLGACIALAVAACNPQIDLVLILSNPATSFGNSSLQHLAPLVKVLPDQLDLAFPSVLSLIPGGPIKRMIAHWVRGLPENETAANIYQDLVTTSSFTSILADTFRRETLLWKLMLLDAAALFANAHLHLVQAQTLILSSGNDQILPSTCEGKRLRKKLPKCEVRSFKDNGHCLFLEDGIDLVSIIKATSFYRRGSHQDYISDYIPPTISEFNKCYGVNRLLEVIMGPVFLSTTEDGKMVRGLGGIPSEGPVLLVGNHMLLASDKISLPGQFVHERNINLRPLVHPMMFTRLKDGLLPDVSVYDTLRMMGSVPISATHLHNLLSAKSHILLFPGGIREALHRKGEEYKLMWPEKAEFVRAAAKFGAKIVPFCGVGEDDFLRVVVDYNDQIKVPIVKEVLKSVTAEGPVVR
;
A
#
# COMPACT_ATOMS: atom_id res chain seq x y z
N MET A 1 -14.47 -0.93 1.95
CA MET A 1 -15.32 0.27 1.95
C MET A 1 -16.78 -0.07 2.19
N ALA A 2 -17.40 -1.02 1.49
CA ALA A 2 -18.75 -1.49 1.91
C ALA A 2 -18.78 -1.91 3.40
N THR A 3 -17.72 -2.55 3.89
CA THR A 3 -17.56 -2.91 5.31
C THR A 3 -17.39 -1.70 6.23
N ILE A 4 -16.83 -0.58 5.75
CA ILE A 4 -16.65 0.66 6.53
C ILE A 4 -17.95 1.44 6.57
N ALA A 5 -18.63 1.57 5.45
CA ALA A 5 -19.98 2.12 5.41
C ALA A 5 -20.90 1.30 6.32
N PHE A 6 -20.75 -0.02 6.34
CA PHE A 6 -21.54 -0.91 7.21
C PHE A 6 -21.12 -0.77 8.69
N HIS A 7 -19.86 -0.64 9.03
CA HIS A 7 -19.43 -0.42 10.42
C HIS A 7 -19.70 0.99 10.92
N LEU A 8 -19.55 2.03 10.07
CA LEU A 8 -19.98 3.38 10.40
C LEU A 8 -21.51 3.48 10.44
N LEU A 9 -22.23 2.81 9.53
CA LEU A 9 -23.69 2.71 9.56
C LEU A 9 -24.19 1.97 10.80
N SER A 10 -23.51 0.90 11.24
CA SER A 10 -23.85 0.20 12.48
C SER A 10 -23.48 0.99 13.74
N ALA A 11 -22.37 1.75 13.70
CA ALA A 11 -21.94 2.61 14.82
C ALA A 11 -22.73 3.91 14.93
N VAL A 12 -23.27 4.42 13.81
CA VAL A 12 -24.04 5.67 13.75
C VAL A 12 -25.55 5.42 13.70
N GLY A 13 -26.00 4.15 13.54
CA GLY A 13 -27.41 3.79 13.54
C GLY A 13 -28.19 4.45 12.40
N LEU A 14 -27.69 4.31 11.17
CA LEU A 14 -28.35 4.85 9.97
C LEU A 14 -29.30 3.83 9.34
N ARG A 15 -30.47 4.28 8.92
CA ARG A 15 -31.40 3.53 8.06
C ARG A 15 -31.56 4.23 6.73
N ILE A 16 -31.60 3.46 5.66
CA ILE A 16 -32.03 3.91 4.34
C ILE A 16 -33.55 4.08 4.39
N GLY A 17 -34.03 5.28 4.07
CA GLY A 17 -35.48 5.58 4.13
C GLY A 17 -36.24 4.79 3.09
N GLU A 18 -37.31 4.09 3.52
CA GLU A 18 -38.32 3.55 2.62
C GLU A 18 -39.17 4.69 2.05
N ASN A 19 -39.18 4.78 0.72
CA ASN A 19 -39.97 5.77 -0.01
C ASN A 19 -41.47 5.68 0.32
N HIS A 20 -42.01 6.72 0.89
CA HIS A 20 -43.46 6.96 0.89
C HIS A 20 -43.92 7.17 -0.55
N LYS A 21 -44.67 6.20 -1.08
CA LYS A 21 -45.42 6.33 -2.33
C LYS A 21 -46.42 7.49 -2.20
N ARG A 22 -46.07 8.64 -2.74
CA ARG A 22 -47.08 9.62 -3.17
C ARG A 22 -47.34 9.37 -4.64
N SER A 23 -48.58 8.89 -4.92
CA SER A 23 -49.12 8.80 -6.27
C SER A 23 -49.28 10.21 -6.84
N LEU A 24 -48.54 10.53 -7.88
CA LEU A 24 -48.85 11.62 -8.78
C LEU A 24 -48.81 11.07 -10.20
N GLY A 25 -49.92 11.32 -10.89
CA GLY A 25 -50.26 10.81 -12.20
C GLY A 25 -49.22 11.13 -13.27
N SER A 26 -49.09 10.18 -14.18
CA SER A 26 -48.26 10.25 -15.38
C SER A 26 -48.64 11.41 -16.32
N PRO A 27 -47.70 11.92 -17.15
CA PRO A 27 -47.56 11.34 -18.46
C PRO A 27 -46.11 11.01 -18.83
N SER A 28 -45.99 9.87 -19.44
CA SER A 28 -44.84 9.28 -20.04
C SER A 28 -44.18 10.19 -21.10
N ARG A 29 -42.97 10.65 -20.84
CA ARG A 29 -41.99 10.90 -21.89
C ARG A 29 -40.77 10.02 -21.57
N ARG A 30 -40.62 8.93 -22.32
CA ARG A 30 -39.38 8.17 -22.40
C ARG A 30 -38.30 9.10 -22.93
N LEU A 31 -37.47 9.61 -22.04
CA LEU A 31 -36.13 10.08 -22.39
C LEU A 31 -35.27 8.83 -22.54
N SER A 32 -35.02 8.45 -23.79
CA SER A 32 -33.94 7.53 -24.10
C SER A 32 -32.62 8.24 -23.77
N VAL A 33 -32.07 7.94 -22.61
CA VAL A 33 -30.69 8.27 -22.30
C VAL A 33 -29.84 7.30 -23.12
N SER A 34 -29.36 7.76 -24.28
CA SER A 34 -28.26 7.10 -24.96
C SER A 34 -27.05 7.17 -24.03
N VAL A 35 -26.73 6.04 -23.41
CA VAL A 35 -25.42 5.84 -22.81
C VAL A 35 -24.44 5.84 -23.97
N THR A 36 -23.92 7.02 -24.33
CA THR A 36 -22.72 7.12 -25.15
C THR A 36 -21.61 6.46 -24.32
N ALA A 37 -21.23 5.27 -24.73
CA ALA A 37 -20.00 4.65 -24.30
C ALA A 37 -18.89 5.67 -24.59
N PHE A 38 -18.31 6.23 -23.53
CA PHE A 38 -17.11 7.05 -23.65
C PHE A 38 -16.02 6.13 -24.19
N SER A 39 -15.60 6.38 -25.43
CA SER A 39 -14.48 5.68 -26.02
C SER A 39 -13.24 5.98 -25.19
N SER A 40 -12.50 4.95 -24.85
CA SER A 40 -11.27 4.98 -24.06
C SER A 40 -10.09 5.71 -24.71
N ASP A 41 -10.29 6.33 -25.86
CA ASP A 41 -9.20 6.82 -26.72
C ASP A 41 -8.85 8.31 -26.58
N GLN A 42 -9.53 9.06 -25.71
CA GLN A 42 -9.23 10.51 -25.54
C GLN A 42 -8.27 10.86 -24.39
N TRP A 43 -7.77 9.88 -23.65
CA TRP A 43 -6.89 10.11 -22.48
C TRP A 43 -5.48 9.56 -22.73
N ARG A 44 -4.83 10.04 -23.79
CA ARG A 44 -3.39 9.81 -23.96
C ARG A 44 -2.64 10.82 -23.10
N PHE A 45 -2.31 10.41 -21.86
CA PHE A 45 -1.03 10.82 -21.29
C PHE A 45 0.07 10.38 -22.25
N PRO A 46 1.19 11.11 -22.35
CA PRO A 46 2.32 10.56 -23.05
C PRO A 46 2.61 9.22 -22.40
N ASP A 47 2.24 8.14 -23.08
CA ASP A 47 2.77 6.83 -22.82
C ASP A 47 4.28 7.00 -22.89
N HIS A 48 4.92 7.15 -21.75
CA HIS A 48 6.27 6.66 -21.63
C HIS A 48 6.14 5.21 -22.07
N GLU A 49 6.73 4.90 -23.24
CA GLU A 49 6.78 3.57 -23.82
C GLU A 49 6.65 2.52 -22.72
N GLN A 50 5.52 1.85 -22.69
CA GLN A 50 5.36 0.62 -21.94
C GLN A 50 6.37 -0.36 -22.55
N ARG A 51 7.63 -0.26 -22.14
CA ARG A 51 8.49 -1.44 -22.17
C ARG A 51 7.69 -2.49 -21.42
N SER A 52 7.36 -3.57 -22.10
CA SER A 52 6.60 -4.70 -21.57
C SER A 52 6.99 -4.94 -20.11
N ALA A 53 6.04 -4.84 -19.21
CA ALA A 53 6.30 -5.07 -17.79
C ALA A 53 6.92 -6.47 -17.68
N LYS A 54 8.08 -6.60 -17.01
CA LYS A 54 8.74 -7.88 -16.84
C LYS A 54 7.79 -8.88 -16.20
N SER A 55 7.82 -10.09 -16.71
CA SER A 55 7.01 -11.22 -16.28
C SER A 55 7.78 -12.08 -15.27
N PHE A 56 7.11 -13.08 -14.75
CA PHE A 56 7.76 -14.14 -13.98
C PHE A 56 8.81 -14.92 -14.83
N TRP A 57 8.61 -15.00 -16.14
CA TRP A 57 9.55 -15.62 -17.08
C TRP A 57 10.87 -14.87 -17.14
N ASP A 58 10.82 -13.55 -17.17
CA ASP A 58 12.03 -12.71 -17.14
C ASP A 58 12.81 -12.91 -15.84
N TYR A 59 12.11 -13.18 -14.71
CA TYR A 59 12.75 -13.56 -13.45
C TYR A 59 13.49 -14.89 -13.60
N LEU A 60 12.86 -15.91 -14.18
CA LEU A 60 13.48 -17.22 -14.33
C LEU A 60 14.71 -17.18 -15.25
N ASP A 61 14.62 -16.46 -16.37
CA ASP A 61 15.74 -16.30 -17.30
C ASP A 61 16.91 -15.53 -16.67
N ALA A 62 16.63 -14.43 -15.99
CA ALA A 62 17.64 -13.69 -15.26
C ALA A 62 18.27 -14.51 -14.11
N ALA A 63 17.45 -15.28 -13.38
CA ALA A 63 17.91 -16.11 -12.28
C ALA A 63 18.90 -17.18 -12.74
N ARG A 64 18.72 -17.75 -13.95
CA ARG A 64 19.69 -18.72 -14.54
C ARG A 64 21.08 -18.12 -14.68
N ASP A 65 21.18 -16.88 -15.15
CA ASP A 65 22.47 -16.23 -15.35
C ASP A 65 23.16 -15.92 -14.03
N PHE A 66 22.40 -15.63 -12.98
CA PHE A 66 22.92 -15.39 -11.63
C PHE A 66 23.34 -16.66 -10.90
N ILE A 67 22.75 -17.82 -11.22
CA ILE A 67 22.95 -19.09 -10.53
C ILE A 67 24.11 -19.89 -11.17
N ARG A 68 24.58 -19.52 -12.37
CA ARG A 68 25.75 -20.17 -12.98
C ARG A 68 26.90 -20.22 -11.99
N PRO A 69 27.56 -21.39 -11.81
CA PRO A 69 28.52 -21.60 -10.74
C PRO A 69 29.78 -20.78 -10.96
N GLU A 70 29.78 -19.55 -10.47
CA GLU A 70 31.02 -18.86 -10.11
C GLU A 70 31.45 -19.48 -8.77
N HIS A 71 32.38 -20.41 -8.84
CA HIS A 71 32.95 -21.05 -7.66
C HIS A 71 33.46 -20.00 -6.68
N ASN A 72 32.88 -19.95 -5.46
CA ASN A 72 33.32 -19.13 -4.32
C ASN A 72 33.20 -17.60 -4.44
N SER A 73 32.24 -17.08 -5.18
CA SER A 73 31.95 -15.65 -5.14
C SER A 73 31.37 -15.22 -3.79
N PRO A 74 31.82 -14.13 -3.17
CA PRO A 74 31.22 -13.57 -1.97
C PRO A 74 29.83 -12.99 -2.28
N SER A 75 29.01 -12.82 -1.24
CA SER A 75 27.79 -12.03 -1.35
C SER A 75 28.09 -10.61 -1.80
N ARG A 76 27.27 -10.05 -2.70
CA ARG A 76 27.53 -8.75 -3.33
C ARG A 76 26.26 -7.95 -3.58
N TRP A 77 26.40 -6.63 -3.58
CA TRP A 77 25.36 -5.74 -4.04
C TRP A 77 25.45 -5.55 -5.55
N PHE A 78 24.29 -5.43 -6.19
CA PHE A 78 24.18 -4.99 -7.59
C PHE A 78 23.02 -4.01 -7.75
N SER A 79 23.14 -3.10 -8.72
CA SER A 79 22.05 -2.20 -9.10
C SER A 79 21.42 -2.70 -10.39
N PRO A 80 20.06 -2.83 -10.44
CA PRO A 80 19.40 -3.28 -11.65
C PRO A 80 19.59 -2.31 -12.82
N LEU A 81 19.88 -2.83 -14.01
CA LEU A 81 20.15 -2.02 -15.22
C LEU A 81 18.92 -1.27 -15.72
N GLU A 82 17.73 -1.73 -15.35
CA GLU A 82 16.47 -1.11 -15.76
C GLU A 82 16.12 0.16 -14.99
N THR A 83 16.81 0.40 -13.89
CA THR A 83 16.63 1.63 -13.12
C THR A 83 17.33 2.77 -13.86
N LYS A 84 16.60 3.85 -14.12
CA LYS A 84 17.22 5.10 -14.58
C LYS A 84 18.13 5.62 -13.47
N ALA A 85 19.09 6.48 -13.83
CA ALA A 85 19.87 7.19 -12.81
C ALA A 85 18.91 7.82 -11.79
N PRO A 86 19.11 7.57 -10.48
CA PRO A 86 18.19 8.04 -9.45
C PRO A 86 18.07 9.57 -9.51
N CYS A 87 16.87 10.09 -9.32
CA CYS A 87 16.67 11.52 -9.20
C CYS A 87 17.52 12.07 -8.06
N HIS A 88 18.08 13.27 -8.23
CA HIS A 88 18.87 13.89 -7.19
C HIS A 88 18.08 13.97 -5.87
N GLY A 89 18.59 13.31 -4.84
CA GLY A 89 17.94 13.28 -3.52
C GLY A 89 17.08 12.05 -3.23
N SER A 90 16.94 11.10 -4.16
CA SER A 90 16.25 9.82 -3.90
C SER A 90 16.89 9.07 -2.71
N PRO A 91 16.09 8.48 -1.82
CA PRO A 91 16.61 7.63 -0.75
C PRO A 91 17.13 6.29 -1.31
N LEU A 92 18.03 5.66 -0.56
CA LEU A 92 18.56 4.34 -0.87
C LEU A 92 17.54 3.26 -0.48
N LEU A 93 17.34 2.28 -1.38
CA LEU A 93 16.57 1.06 -1.14
C LEU A 93 17.50 -0.15 -1.28
N LEU A 94 17.66 -0.89 -0.19
CA LEU A 94 18.40 -2.14 -0.14
C LEU A 94 17.40 -3.31 -0.16
N PHE A 95 17.41 -4.10 -1.23
CA PHE A 95 16.61 -5.31 -1.32
C PHE A 95 17.37 -6.51 -0.79
N LEU A 96 16.74 -7.22 0.16
CA LEU A 96 17.27 -8.39 0.85
C LEU A 96 16.46 -9.61 0.41
N PRO A 97 17.06 -10.58 -0.29
CA PRO A 97 16.36 -11.69 -0.91
C PRO A 97 15.85 -12.72 0.10
N GLY A 98 14.93 -13.55 -0.35
CA GLY A 98 14.50 -14.74 0.34
C GLY A 98 15.56 -15.85 0.32
N ILE A 99 15.11 -17.08 0.52
CA ILE A 99 15.95 -18.27 0.53
C ILE A 99 16.64 -18.55 -0.83
N ASP A 100 16.08 -18.04 -1.91
CA ASP A 100 16.64 -18.11 -3.26
C ASP A 100 18.01 -17.43 -3.35
N GLY A 101 18.19 -16.28 -2.68
CA GLY A 101 19.44 -15.55 -2.57
C GLY A 101 19.85 -14.77 -3.83
N ASN A 102 19.07 -14.80 -4.91
CA ASN A 102 19.47 -14.20 -6.18
C ASN A 102 19.35 -12.67 -6.24
N GLY A 103 18.55 -12.07 -5.38
CA GLY A 103 18.34 -10.62 -5.33
C GLY A 103 17.37 -10.07 -6.39
N LEU A 104 16.73 -10.94 -7.17
CA LEU A 104 15.83 -10.56 -8.27
C LEU A 104 14.35 -10.47 -7.90
N GLY A 105 13.99 -10.67 -6.64
CA GLY A 105 12.58 -10.68 -6.20
C GLY A 105 11.80 -9.42 -6.56
N LEU A 106 12.46 -8.26 -6.75
CA LEU A 106 11.83 -7.01 -7.20
C LEU A 106 11.90 -6.78 -8.72
N ILE A 107 12.30 -7.75 -9.54
CA ILE A 107 12.55 -7.55 -10.98
C ILE A 107 11.35 -6.93 -11.73
N ARG A 108 10.13 -7.27 -11.32
CA ARG A 108 8.89 -6.72 -11.89
C ARG A 108 8.63 -5.27 -11.46
N GLN A 109 9.28 -4.82 -10.40
CA GLN A 109 9.06 -3.51 -9.77
C GLN A 109 10.21 -2.53 -10.03
N HIS A 110 11.39 -2.99 -10.52
CA HIS A 110 12.62 -2.21 -10.66
C HIS A 110 12.41 -0.88 -11.37
N GLN A 111 11.72 -0.89 -12.54
CA GLN A 111 11.52 0.31 -13.34
C GLN A 111 10.71 1.40 -12.61
N LYS A 112 9.65 0.99 -11.89
CA LYS A 112 8.79 1.92 -11.15
C LYS A 112 9.48 2.40 -9.87
N LEU A 113 10.08 1.48 -9.11
CA LEU A 113 10.81 1.81 -7.89
C LEU A 113 12.01 2.69 -8.15
N GLY A 114 12.71 2.51 -9.28
CA GLY A 114 13.85 3.34 -9.69
C GLY A 114 13.50 4.81 -9.97
N GLN A 115 12.20 5.16 -10.08
CA GLN A 115 11.76 6.56 -10.13
C GLN A 115 11.74 7.22 -8.75
N MET A 116 11.72 6.43 -7.68
CA MET A 116 11.61 6.88 -6.30
C MET A 116 12.88 6.66 -5.51
N PHE A 117 13.64 5.60 -5.80
CA PHE A 117 14.75 5.10 -5.01
C PHE A 117 16.01 4.88 -5.85
N ASP A 118 17.16 5.00 -5.20
CA ASP A 118 18.38 4.33 -5.62
C ASP A 118 18.33 2.88 -5.13
N ILE A 119 18.34 1.90 -6.06
CA ILE A 119 18.05 0.49 -5.72
C ILE A 119 19.33 -0.33 -5.77
N TRP A 120 19.63 -0.99 -4.65
CA TRP A 120 20.67 -2.01 -4.57
C TRP A 120 20.06 -3.33 -4.13
N CYS A 121 20.37 -4.40 -4.82
CA CYS A 121 19.86 -5.75 -4.54
C CYS A 121 21.02 -6.63 -4.05
N LEU A 122 20.79 -7.35 -2.95
CA LEU A 122 21.77 -8.29 -2.40
C LEU A 122 21.70 -9.62 -3.15
N HIS A 123 22.84 -10.07 -3.67
CA HIS A 123 23.01 -11.41 -4.22
C HIS A 123 23.84 -12.27 -3.26
N ILE A 124 23.28 -13.40 -2.85
CA ILE A 124 23.90 -14.43 -2.01
C ILE A 124 24.07 -15.67 -2.87
N PRO A 125 25.26 -15.96 -3.39
CA PRO A 125 25.49 -17.09 -4.27
C PRO A 125 25.12 -18.44 -3.65
N PRO A 126 24.70 -19.44 -4.42
CA PRO A 126 24.37 -20.77 -3.89
C PRO A 126 25.54 -21.47 -3.18
N SER A 127 26.78 -21.13 -3.55
CA SER A 127 28.01 -21.64 -2.91
C SER A 127 28.37 -20.94 -1.60
N ASN A 128 27.72 -19.80 -1.28
CA ASN A 128 27.96 -19.08 -0.04
C ASN A 128 27.61 -19.94 1.18
N ARG A 129 28.41 -19.85 2.23
CA ARG A 129 28.20 -20.56 3.52
C ARG A 129 28.34 -19.63 4.71
N SER A 130 28.17 -18.31 4.49
CA SER A 130 28.16 -17.32 5.56
C SER A 130 27.10 -17.64 6.60
N THR A 131 27.38 -17.37 7.84
CA THR A 131 26.40 -17.46 8.93
C THR A 131 25.36 -16.36 8.81
N PHE A 132 24.28 -16.45 9.56
CA PHE A 132 23.28 -15.39 9.61
C PHE A 132 23.91 -14.07 10.11
N THR A 133 24.77 -14.15 11.12
CA THR A 133 25.46 -12.99 11.67
C THR A 133 26.40 -12.32 10.66
N ASP A 134 27.12 -13.09 9.83
CA ASP A 134 27.97 -12.55 8.78
C ASP A 134 27.15 -11.77 7.73
N LEU A 135 25.97 -12.29 7.36
CA LEU A 135 25.05 -11.59 6.45
C LEU A 135 24.48 -10.30 7.06
N VAL A 136 24.16 -10.32 8.35
CA VAL A 136 23.70 -9.13 9.07
C VAL A 136 24.81 -8.09 9.11
N GLU A 137 26.06 -8.47 9.48
CA GLU A 137 27.22 -7.58 9.53
C GLU A 137 27.53 -6.95 8.17
N MET A 138 27.45 -7.73 7.09
CA MET A 138 27.61 -7.20 5.73
C MET A 138 26.60 -6.10 5.40
N VAL A 139 25.32 -6.32 5.70
CA VAL A 139 24.26 -5.33 5.44
C VAL A 139 24.41 -4.15 6.38
N GLU A 140 24.75 -4.38 7.64
CA GLU A 140 24.99 -3.35 8.65
C GLU A 140 26.13 -2.41 8.23
N THR A 141 27.25 -2.97 7.77
CA THR A 141 28.38 -2.19 7.25
C THR A 141 27.96 -1.27 6.10
N THR A 142 27.12 -1.78 5.19
CA THR A 142 26.58 -0.98 4.09
C THR A 142 25.67 0.14 4.61
N VAL A 143 24.75 -0.17 5.51
CA VAL A 143 23.82 0.79 6.11
C VAL A 143 24.57 1.90 6.86
N GLN A 144 25.59 1.56 7.64
CA GLN A 144 26.42 2.51 8.38
C GLN A 144 27.21 3.43 7.44
N SER A 145 27.83 2.85 6.40
CA SER A 145 28.58 3.60 5.38
C SER A 145 27.69 4.60 4.63
N GLU A 146 26.49 4.16 4.20
CA GLU A 146 25.56 5.02 3.46
C GLU A 146 24.90 6.08 4.36
N ASN A 147 24.64 5.76 5.62
CA ASN A 147 24.19 6.76 6.61
C ASN A 147 25.25 7.84 6.87
N GLN A 148 26.54 7.47 6.91
CA GLN A 148 27.64 8.44 7.03
C GLN A 148 27.76 9.31 5.78
N ARG A 149 27.57 8.74 4.58
CA ARG A 149 27.62 9.46 3.29
C ARG A 149 26.46 10.43 3.11
N SER A 150 25.27 10.08 3.62
CA SER A 150 24.05 10.87 3.47
C SER A 150 23.29 10.97 4.79
N PRO A 151 23.82 11.70 5.78
CA PRO A 151 23.20 11.82 7.09
C PRO A 151 21.84 12.50 6.99
N GLY A 152 20.85 11.97 7.72
CA GLY A 152 19.47 12.49 7.74
C GLY A 152 18.58 12.05 6.58
N LYS A 153 19.07 11.19 5.68
CA LYS A 153 18.24 10.49 4.69
C LYS A 153 17.85 9.11 5.22
N PRO A 154 16.59 8.71 5.07
CA PRO A 154 16.17 7.35 5.44
C PRO A 154 16.78 6.32 4.48
N ILE A 155 17.14 5.15 5.02
CA ILE A 155 17.52 3.97 4.25
C ILE A 155 16.38 2.96 4.32
N TYR A 156 15.91 2.51 3.15
CA TYR A 156 14.83 1.53 3.04
C TYR A 156 15.41 0.13 2.96
N LEU A 157 15.01 -0.74 3.87
CA LEU A 157 15.31 -2.17 3.81
C LEU A 157 14.05 -2.91 3.36
N VAL A 158 14.06 -3.42 2.15
CA VAL A 158 12.98 -4.24 1.60
C VAL A 158 13.41 -5.69 1.67
N GLY A 159 12.79 -6.47 2.56
CA GLY A 159 13.17 -7.85 2.81
C GLY A 159 12.04 -8.82 2.51
N GLU A 160 12.37 -9.93 1.84
CA GLU A 160 11.46 -11.04 1.60
C GLU A 160 11.90 -12.27 2.41
N SER A 161 10.96 -12.89 3.14
CA SER A 161 11.21 -14.14 3.88
C SER A 161 12.46 -14.09 4.78
N LEU A 162 13.58 -14.72 4.39
CA LEU A 162 14.88 -14.63 5.07
C LEU A 162 15.39 -13.18 5.14
N GLY A 163 15.31 -12.46 4.03
CA GLY A 163 15.72 -11.06 3.95
C GLY A 163 14.97 -10.14 4.91
N ALA A 164 13.72 -10.48 5.22
CA ALA A 164 12.97 -9.77 6.25
C ALA A 164 13.55 -9.97 7.66
N CYS A 165 14.07 -11.17 7.96
CA CYS A 165 14.78 -11.41 9.22
C CYS A 165 16.11 -10.64 9.29
N ILE A 166 16.84 -10.56 8.18
CA ILE A 166 18.06 -9.74 8.08
C ILE A 166 17.73 -8.27 8.32
N ALA A 167 16.68 -7.73 7.66
CA ALA A 167 16.25 -6.35 7.85
C ALA A 167 15.89 -6.03 9.31
N LEU A 168 15.17 -6.93 9.99
CA LEU A 168 14.82 -6.79 11.41
C LEU A 168 16.06 -6.82 12.30
N ALA A 169 17.02 -7.72 12.02
CA ALA A 169 18.25 -7.83 12.78
C ALA A 169 19.11 -6.55 12.63
N VAL A 170 19.31 -6.08 11.40
CA VAL A 170 20.05 -4.82 11.13
C VAL A 170 19.37 -3.64 11.83
N ALA A 171 18.05 -3.54 11.79
CA ALA A 171 17.33 -2.47 12.45
C ALA A 171 17.43 -2.55 13.99
N ALA A 172 17.46 -3.75 14.55
CA ALA A 172 17.66 -3.96 15.99
C ALA A 172 19.06 -3.55 16.46
N CYS A 173 20.11 -3.82 15.64
CA CYS A 173 21.49 -3.46 15.94
C CYS A 173 21.78 -1.97 15.73
N ASN A 174 20.98 -1.25 14.91
CA ASN A 174 21.20 0.14 14.54
C ASN A 174 19.99 1.05 14.84
N PRO A 175 19.52 1.13 16.09
CA PRO A 175 18.33 1.92 16.43
C PRO A 175 18.51 3.44 16.23
N GLN A 176 19.75 3.93 16.10
CA GLN A 176 20.12 5.33 15.85
C GLN A 176 20.07 5.73 14.36
N ILE A 177 20.07 4.76 13.45
CA ILE A 177 19.98 5.02 12.01
C ILE A 177 18.51 5.07 11.60
N ASP A 178 18.18 6.03 10.76
CA ASP A 178 16.84 6.22 10.24
C ASP A 178 16.51 5.16 9.16
N LEU A 179 16.00 4.01 9.61
CA LEU A 179 15.61 2.90 8.77
C LEU A 179 14.09 2.85 8.57
N VAL A 180 13.68 2.50 7.35
CA VAL A 180 12.30 2.16 7.00
C VAL A 180 12.27 0.73 6.50
N LEU A 181 11.49 -0.13 7.15
CA LEU A 181 11.39 -1.54 6.82
C LEU A 181 10.13 -1.82 6.00
N ILE A 182 10.29 -2.56 4.89
CA ILE A 182 9.17 -3.12 4.12
C ILE A 182 9.42 -4.63 4.02
N LEU A 183 8.62 -5.41 4.73
CA LEU A 183 8.87 -6.82 4.97
C LEU A 183 7.75 -7.68 4.34
N SER A 184 8.11 -8.48 3.34
CA SER A 184 7.19 -9.45 2.73
C SER A 184 7.35 -10.82 3.38
N ASN A 185 6.25 -11.35 3.91
CA ASN A 185 6.16 -12.70 4.47
C ASN A 185 7.38 -13.08 5.36
N PRO A 186 7.65 -12.35 6.46
CA PRO A 186 8.86 -12.55 7.29
C PRO A 186 9.01 -13.98 7.79
N ALA A 187 10.22 -14.56 7.64
CA ALA A 187 10.52 -15.91 8.10
C ALA A 187 10.70 -16.02 9.63
N THR A 188 10.37 -14.99 10.40
CA THR A 188 10.36 -15.01 11.86
C THR A 188 9.45 -16.10 12.44
N SER A 189 8.48 -16.60 11.65
CA SER A 189 7.61 -17.73 11.99
C SER A 189 8.11 -19.09 11.52
N PHE A 190 9.37 -19.20 11.06
CA PHE A 190 9.95 -20.43 10.51
C PHE A 190 9.75 -21.65 11.44
N GLY A 191 9.93 -21.50 12.73
CA GLY A 191 9.70 -22.56 13.71
C GLY A 191 8.28 -23.14 13.75
N ASN A 192 7.29 -22.43 13.18
CA ASN A 192 5.90 -22.88 13.03
C ASN A 192 5.56 -23.30 11.60
N SER A 193 6.56 -23.38 10.71
CA SER A 193 6.37 -23.70 9.30
C SER A 193 6.55 -25.20 9.02
N SER A 194 5.97 -25.65 7.90
CA SER A 194 6.21 -27.00 7.41
C SER A 194 7.66 -27.22 6.94
N LEU A 195 8.41 -26.14 6.67
CA LEU A 195 9.82 -26.22 6.28
C LEU A 195 10.74 -26.70 7.40
N GLN A 196 10.37 -26.46 8.66
CA GLN A 196 11.18 -26.90 9.81
C GLN A 196 11.38 -28.43 9.83
N HIS A 197 10.37 -29.16 9.38
CA HIS A 197 10.41 -30.64 9.32
C HIS A 197 11.22 -31.20 8.16
N LEU A 198 11.64 -30.35 7.20
CA LEU A 198 12.45 -30.80 6.06
C LEU A 198 13.91 -31.04 6.44
N ALA A 199 14.48 -30.28 7.34
CA ALA A 199 15.91 -30.40 7.68
C ALA A 199 16.29 -31.81 8.20
N PRO A 200 15.53 -32.45 9.11
CA PRO A 200 15.78 -33.83 9.50
C PRO A 200 15.64 -34.82 8.34
N LEU A 201 14.60 -34.64 7.48
CA LEU A 201 14.34 -35.50 6.33
C LEU A 201 15.49 -35.44 5.32
N VAL A 202 15.95 -34.24 5.01
CA VAL A 202 17.06 -34.00 4.06
C VAL A 202 18.37 -34.61 4.57
N LYS A 203 18.61 -34.64 5.88
CA LYS A 203 19.80 -35.26 6.50
C LYS A 203 19.84 -36.78 6.34
N VAL A 204 18.68 -37.44 6.29
CA VAL A 204 18.59 -38.91 6.25
C VAL A 204 18.61 -39.45 4.80
N LEU A 205 18.37 -38.60 3.80
CA LEU A 205 18.37 -39.02 2.40
C LEU A 205 19.77 -39.45 1.94
N PRO A 206 19.90 -40.58 1.20
CA PRO A 206 21.18 -41.04 0.70
C PRO A 206 21.81 -40.07 -0.31
N ASP A 207 23.16 -39.95 -0.29
CA ASP A 207 23.93 -39.06 -1.17
C ASP A 207 23.76 -39.38 -2.67
N GLN A 208 23.41 -40.65 -2.99
CA GLN A 208 23.15 -41.08 -4.37
C GLN A 208 21.92 -40.41 -5.02
N LEU A 209 21.08 -39.74 -4.22
CA LEU A 209 19.90 -39.00 -4.71
C LEU A 209 20.14 -37.51 -4.94
N ASP A 210 21.36 -37.02 -4.78
CA ASP A 210 21.68 -35.58 -4.87
C ASP A 210 21.24 -34.96 -6.22
N LEU A 211 21.47 -35.65 -7.33
CA LEU A 211 21.07 -35.18 -8.67
C LEU A 211 19.54 -35.24 -8.90
N ALA A 212 18.86 -36.18 -8.23
CA ALA A 212 17.42 -36.37 -8.34
C ALA A 212 16.64 -35.65 -7.20
N PHE A 213 17.36 -35.03 -6.27
CA PHE A 213 16.82 -34.49 -5.03
C PHE A 213 15.66 -33.50 -5.21
N PRO A 214 15.71 -32.50 -6.12
CA PRO A 214 14.58 -31.62 -6.38
C PRO A 214 13.36 -32.36 -6.92
N SER A 215 13.58 -33.37 -7.76
CA SER A 215 12.51 -34.22 -8.29
C SER A 215 11.89 -35.12 -7.22
N VAL A 216 12.71 -35.66 -6.32
CA VAL A 216 12.24 -36.43 -5.15
C VAL A 216 11.44 -35.56 -4.19
N LEU A 217 11.87 -34.35 -3.90
CA LEU A 217 11.13 -33.39 -3.09
C LEU A 217 9.78 -33.00 -3.70
N SER A 218 9.71 -32.92 -5.03
CA SER A 218 8.47 -32.65 -5.75
C SER A 218 7.46 -33.79 -5.69
N LEU A 219 7.92 -35.02 -5.48
CA LEU A 219 7.09 -36.23 -5.39
C LEU A 219 6.49 -36.45 -3.98
N ILE A 220 6.98 -35.78 -2.96
CA ILE A 220 6.43 -35.91 -1.60
C ILE A 220 4.99 -35.36 -1.59
N PRO A 221 3.95 -36.19 -1.38
CA PRO A 221 2.57 -35.75 -1.35
C PRO A 221 2.37 -34.65 -0.28
N GLY A 222 1.85 -33.49 -0.70
CA GLY A 222 1.66 -32.35 0.20
C GLY A 222 2.95 -31.66 0.64
N GLY A 223 4.10 -31.99 0.05
CA GLY A 223 5.39 -31.36 0.38
C GLY A 223 5.39 -29.85 0.10
N PRO A 224 6.08 -29.06 0.96
CA PRO A 224 6.10 -27.60 0.84
C PRO A 224 6.66 -27.11 -0.51
N ILE A 225 7.61 -27.82 -1.09
CA ILE A 225 8.20 -27.47 -2.39
C ILE A 225 7.20 -27.68 -3.53
N LYS A 226 6.44 -28.80 -3.52
CA LYS A 226 5.36 -29.00 -4.49
C LYS A 226 4.28 -27.94 -4.38
N ARG A 227 3.94 -27.51 -3.18
CA ARG A 227 2.99 -26.41 -2.94
C ARG A 227 3.55 -25.08 -3.43
N MET A 228 4.83 -24.83 -3.21
CA MET A 228 5.53 -23.64 -3.70
C MET A 228 5.50 -23.60 -5.24
N ILE A 229 5.86 -24.71 -5.91
CA ILE A 229 5.83 -24.83 -7.37
C ILE A 229 4.39 -24.71 -7.90
N ALA A 230 3.42 -25.40 -7.31
CA ALA A 230 2.02 -25.33 -7.72
C ALA A 230 1.42 -23.92 -7.50
N HIS A 231 1.87 -23.19 -6.48
CA HIS A 231 1.44 -21.83 -6.24
C HIS A 231 2.05 -20.85 -7.24
N TRP A 232 3.31 -21.03 -7.58
CA TRP A 232 3.99 -20.24 -8.60
C TRP A 232 3.39 -20.45 -10.00
N VAL A 233 3.01 -21.68 -10.33
CA VAL A 233 2.37 -22.03 -11.61
C VAL A 233 0.91 -21.52 -11.67
N ARG A 234 0.19 -21.46 -10.56
CA ARG A 234 -1.20 -20.94 -10.51
C ARG A 234 -1.31 -19.42 -10.65
N GLY A 235 -0.23 -18.69 -10.52
CA GLY A 235 -0.18 -17.25 -10.81
C GLY A 235 -0.24 -16.90 -12.30
N LEU A 236 -0.36 -17.91 -13.18
CA LEU A 236 -0.58 -17.74 -14.62
C LEU A 236 -2.09 -17.54 -14.90
N PRO A 237 -2.48 -16.64 -15.81
CA PRO A 237 -3.88 -16.40 -16.13
C PRO A 237 -4.58 -17.63 -16.70
N GLU A 238 -5.78 -17.96 -16.21
CA GLU A 238 -6.56 -19.18 -16.52
C GLU A 238 -7.08 -19.28 -17.97
N ASN A 239 -6.79 -18.36 -18.84
CA ASN A 239 -7.45 -18.21 -20.13
C ASN A 239 -6.60 -18.53 -21.35
N GLU A 240 -5.91 -19.68 -21.41
CA GLU A 240 -5.38 -20.10 -22.72
C GLU A 240 -5.25 -21.63 -22.89
N THR A 241 -5.60 -22.08 -24.10
CA THR A 241 -5.74 -23.40 -24.67
C THR A 241 -4.44 -24.22 -24.78
N ALA A 242 -4.52 -25.45 -25.21
CA ALA A 242 -3.51 -26.52 -25.37
C ALA A 242 -2.03 -26.15 -25.70
N ALA A 243 -1.75 -24.97 -26.27
CA ALA A 243 -0.40 -24.41 -26.41
C ALA A 243 0.28 -24.17 -25.05
N ASN A 244 -0.51 -23.93 -24.01
CA ASN A 244 -0.05 -23.65 -22.65
C ASN A 244 0.46 -24.91 -21.94
N ILE A 245 -0.07 -26.08 -22.22
CA ILE A 245 0.40 -27.34 -21.62
C ILE A 245 1.86 -27.62 -22.02
N TYR A 246 2.24 -27.31 -23.26
CA TYR A 246 3.64 -27.45 -23.70
C TYR A 246 4.54 -26.38 -23.05
N GLN A 247 4.04 -25.18 -22.94
CA GLN A 247 4.73 -24.07 -22.25
C GLN A 247 4.87 -24.35 -20.75
N ASP A 248 3.83 -24.91 -20.11
CA ASP A 248 3.84 -25.34 -18.71
C ASP A 248 4.88 -26.46 -18.47
N LEU A 249 5.05 -27.38 -19.42
CA LEU A 249 6.05 -28.45 -19.32
C LEU A 249 7.48 -27.91 -19.45
N VAL A 250 7.70 -26.98 -20.37
CA VAL A 250 9.00 -26.29 -20.55
C VAL A 250 9.29 -25.42 -19.33
N THR A 251 8.27 -24.73 -18.78
CA THR A 251 8.39 -23.94 -17.55
C THR A 251 8.76 -24.80 -16.37
N THR A 252 8.04 -25.88 -16.17
CA THR A 252 8.29 -26.81 -15.06
C THR A 252 9.70 -27.38 -15.15
N SER A 253 10.18 -27.73 -16.36
CA SER A 253 11.53 -28.24 -16.55
C SER A 253 12.61 -27.18 -16.32
N SER A 254 12.41 -25.97 -16.80
CA SER A 254 13.31 -24.84 -16.60
C SER A 254 13.39 -24.43 -15.14
N PHE A 255 12.26 -24.36 -14.47
CA PHE A 255 12.16 -24.08 -13.05
C PHE A 255 12.78 -25.19 -12.19
N THR A 256 12.55 -26.46 -12.55
CA THR A 256 13.17 -27.60 -11.88
C THR A 256 14.68 -27.58 -12.00
N SER A 257 15.23 -27.15 -13.15
CA SER A 257 16.69 -26.97 -13.33
C SER A 257 17.25 -25.87 -12.43
N ILE A 258 16.59 -24.71 -12.37
CA ILE A 258 17.00 -23.60 -11.49
C ILE A 258 16.94 -24.02 -10.02
N LEU A 259 15.87 -24.72 -9.62
CA LEU A 259 15.75 -25.26 -8.26
C LEU A 259 16.81 -26.31 -7.97
N ALA A 260 17.14 -27.19 -8.94
CA ALA A 260 18.19 -28.20 -8.78
C ALA A 260 19.55 -27.56 -8.51
N ASP A 261 19.88 -26.48 -9.21
CA ASP A 261 21.14 -25.77 -9.02
C ASP A 261 21.17 -24.93 -7.74
N THR A 262 20.02 -24.33 -7.38
CA THR A 262 19.90 -23.46 -6.18
C THR A 262 19.74 -24.25 -4.89
N PHE A 263 19.12 -25.44 -4.95
CA PHE A 263 18.75 -26.26 -3.78
C PHE A 263 19.37 -27.65 -3.84
N ARG A 264 20.65 -27.77 -4.20
CA ARG A 264 21.41 -28.99 -3.91
C ARG A 264 21.28 -29.31 -2.42
N ARG A 265 21.29 -30.58 -2.07
CA ARG A 265 21.07 -31.07 -0.70
C ARG A 265 21.83 -30.25 0.36
N GLU A 266 23.14 -30.09 0.20
CA GLU A 266 23.97 -29.31 1.13
C GLU A 266 23.56 -27.85 1.22
N THR A 267 23.24 -27.22 0.08
CA THR A 267 22.78 -25.83 0.01
C THR A 267 21.44 -25.67 0.68
N LEU A 268 20.49 -26.59 0.43
CA LEU A 268 19.19 -26.57 1.10
C LEU A 268 19.32 -26.75 2.62
N LEU A 269 20.12 -27.70 3.06
CA LEU A 269 20.38 -27.88 4.50
C LEU A 269 20.94 -26.61 5.15
N TRP A 270 21.97 -26.03 4.53
CA TRP A 270 22.54 -24.78 5.01
C TRP A 270 21.50 -23.65 5.04
N LYS A 271 20.70 -23.50 4.00
CA LYS A 271 19.64 -22.48 3.94
C LYS A 271 18.54 -22.70 4.98
N LEU A 272 18.15 -23.95 5.28
CA LEU A 272 17.21 -24.25 6.35
C LEU A 272 17.79 -23.93 7.75
N MET A 273 19.07 -24.24 7.98
CA MET A 273 19.77 -23.84 9.21
C MET A 273 19.90 -22.32 9.32
N LEU A 274 20.14 -21.63 8.21
CA LEU A 274 20.20 -20.18 8.13
C LEU A 274 18.85 -19.55 8.50
N LEU A 275 17.73 -20.11 7.99
CA LEU A 275 16.37 -19.65 8.33
C LEU A 275 16.05 -19.83 9.81
N ASP A 276 16.45 -20.96 10.40
CA ASP A 276 16.25 -21.22 11.83
C ASP A 276 17.01 -20.20 12.68
N ALA A 277 18.31 -20.02 12.41
CA ALA A 277 19.15 -19.02 13.07
C ALA A 277 18.59 -17.60 12.91
N ALA A 278 18.12 -17.26 11.70
CA ALA A 278 17.52 -15.97 11.38
C ALA A 278 16.23 -15.71 12.17
N ALA A 279 15.35 -16.71 12.24
CA ALA A 279 14.11 -16.61 13.00
C ALA A 279 14.37 -16.44 14.49
N LEU A 280 15.30 -17.23 15.06
CA LEU A 280 15.68 -17.14 16.46
C LEU A 280 16.28 -15.79 16.80
N PHE A 281 17.25 -15.32 16.02
CA PHE A 281 17.90 -14.03 16.25
C PHE A 281 16.91 -12.87 16.13
N ALA A 282 16.15 -12.79 15.03
CA ALA A 282 15.18 -11.72 14.82
C ALA A 282 14.15 -11.66 15.96
N ASN A 283 13.59 -12.81 16.36
CA ASN A 283 12.60 -12.88 17.44
C ASN A 283 13.15 -12.43 18.80
N ALA A 284 14.40 -12.75 19.12
CA ALA A 284 15.04 -12.33 20.36
C ALA A 284 15.23 -10.81 20.45
N HIS A 285 15.40 -10.12 19.29
CA HIS A 285 15.74 -8.71 19.22
C HIS A 285 14.60 -7.80 18.74
N LEU A 286 13.38 -8.31 18.50
CA LEU A 286 12.22 -7.50 18.03
C LEU A 286 11.95 -6.27 18.91
N HIS A 287 12.20 -6.36 20.21
CA HIS A 287 11.97 -5.28 21.17
C HIS A 287 12.91 -4.08 20.98
N LEU A 288 14.03 -4.26 20.28
CA LEU A 288 15.01 -3.21 19.96
C LEU A 288 14.66 -2.46 18.66
N VAL A 289 13.78 -3.01 17.84
CA VAL A 289 13.42 -2.42 16.55
C VAL A 289 12.56 -1.16 16.75
N GLN A 290 13.11 0.01 16.44
CA GLN A 290 12.44 1.31 16.50
C GLN A 290 12.01 1.82 15.12
N ALA A 291 12.44 1.14 14.06
CA ALA A 291 12.20 1.51 12.67
C ALA A 291 10.71 1.48 12.32
N GLN A 292 10.29 2.41 11.47
CA GLN A 292 8.97 2.38 10.84
C GLN A 292 8.88 1.13 9.95
N THR A 293 7.89 0.27 10.19
CA THR A 293 7.81 -1.05 9.57
C THR A 293 6.48 -1.26 8.87
N LEU A 294 6.53 -1.62 7.60
CA LEU A 294 5.39 -2.07 6.80
C LEU A 294 5.53 -3.57 6.54
N ILE A 295 4.56 -4.36 6.96
CA ILE A 295 4.51 -5.79 6.70
C ILE A 295 3.49 -6.06 5.60
N LEU A 296 3.92 -6.78 4.58
CA LEU A 296 3.10 -7.29 3.49
C LEU A 296 2.87 -8.78 3.73
N SER A 297 1.63 -9.15 4.02
CA SER A 297 1.29 -10.49 4.50
C SER A 297 0.36 -11.19 3.51
N SER A 298 0.77 -12.33 3.01
CA SER A 298 0.01 -13.16 2.07
C SER A 298 -0.97 -14.08 2.80
N GLY A 299 -2.21 -14.12 2.32
CA GLY A 299 -3.27 -14.96 2.89
C GLY A 299 -3.19 -16.41 2.47
N ASN A 300 -2.62 -16.68 1.30
CA ASN A 300 -2.47 -18.01 0.71
C ASN A 300 -1.01 -18.50 0.73
N ASP A 301 -0.21 -18.02 1.68
CA ASP A 301 1.16 -18.49 1.88
C ASP A 301 1.15 -19.93 2.39
N GLN A 302 1.65 -20.86 1.56
CA GLN A 302 1.70 -22.30 1.86
C GLN A 302 3.02 -22.71 2.55
N ILE A 303 3.96 -21.78 2.69
CA ILE A 303 5.31 -22.00 3.22
C ILE A 303 5.38 -21.56 4.69
N LEU A 304 4.94 -20.33 4.97
CA LEU A 304 4.95 -19.72 6.28
C LEU A 304 3.52 -19.32 6.71
N PRO A 305 3.21 -19.32 8.00
CA PRO A 305 1.92 -18.84 8.51
C PRO A 305 1.83 -17.29 8.50
N SER A 306 2.02 -16.70 7.33
CA SER A 306 2.26 -15.26 7.13
C SER A 306 1.17 -14.36 7.70
N THR A 307 -0.11 -14.76 7.59
CA THR A 307 -1.23 -13.99 8.15
C THR A 307 -1.17 -13.90 9.68
N CYS A 308 -0.86 -15.00 10.35
CA CYS A 308 -0.73 -15.02 11.81
C CYS A 308 0.50 -14.25 12.26
N GLU A 309 1.59 -14.38 11.49
CA GLU A 309 2.86 -13.72 11.76
C GLU A 309 2.75 -12.19 11.63
N GLY A 310 2.12 -11.70 10.57
CA GLY A 310 1.86 -10.27 10.41
C GLY A 310 1.11 -9.68 11.60
N LYS A 311 0.08 -10.37 12.09
CA LYS A 311 -0.66 -9.96 13.30
C LYS A 311 0.20 -9.99 14.57
N ARG A 312 1.09 -10.98 14.70
CA ARG A 312 2.02 -11.11 15.84
C ARG A 312 3.03 -9.96 15.84
N LEU A 313 3.68 -9.73 14.72
CA LEU A 313 4.68 -8.66 14.58
C LEU A 313 4.06 -7.27 14.75
N ARG A 314 2.84 -7.05 14.27
CA ARG A 314 2.11 -5.80 14.50
C ARG A 314 1.95 -5.46 15.98
N LYS A 315 1.79 -6.49 16.84
CA LYS A 315 1.68 -6.30 18.31
C LYS A 315 3.04 -6.06 18.97
N LYS A 316 4.12 -6.59 18.39
CA LYS A 316 5.46 -6.54 18.97
C LYS A 316 6.25 -5.30 18.56
N LEU A 317 6.05 -4.80 17.33
CA LEU A 317 6.78 -3.67 16.79
C LEU A 317 6.00 -2.36 17.03
N PRO A 318 6.63 -1.31 17.57
CA PRO A 318 5.94 -0.09 18.01
C PRO A 318 5.36 0.72 16.85
N LYS A 319 6.05 0.75 15.69
CA LYS A 319 5.66 1.54 14.50
C LYS A 319 5.40 0.62 13.32
N CYS A 320 4.43 -0.30 13.46
CA CYS A 320 4.18 -1.34 12.47
C CYS A 320 2.78 -1.24 11.86
N GLU A 321 2.72 -1.23 10.54
CA GLU A 321 1.50 -1.41 9.75
C GLU A 321 1.54 -2.74 9.01
N VAL A 322 0.36 -3.32 8.74
CA VAL A 322 0.24 -4.58 7.99
C VAL A 322 -0.72 -4.37 6.83
N ARG A 323 -0.36 -4.87 5.66
CA ARG A 323 -1.25 -5.03 4.50
C ARG A 323 -1.37 -6.50 4.18
N SER A 324 -2.62 -6.97 4.09
CA SER A 324 -2.92 -8.38 3.84
C SER A 324 -3.45 -8.58 2.44
N PHE A 325 -2.87 -9.54 1.73
CA PHE A 325 -3.21 -9.92 0.35
C PHE A 325 -3.78 -11.34 0.38
N LYS A 326 -5.11 -11.46 0.37
CA LYS A 326 -5.82 -12.70 0.67
C LYS A 326 -5.49 -13.85 -0.26
N ASP A 327 -5.35 -13.55 -1.56
CA ASP A 327 -5.24 -14.55 -2.62
C ASP A 327 -3.80 -14.84 -3.05
N ASN A 328 -2.83 -14.06 -2.51
CA ASN A 328 -1.43 -14.12 -2.86
C ASN A 328 -0.65 -15.12 -2.00
N GLY A 329 0.41 -15.69 -2.59
CA GLY A 329 1.30 -16.66 -1.97
C GLY A 329 2.58 -16.07 -1.41
N HIS A 330 3.61 -16.93 -1.24
CA HIS A 330 4.83 -16.57 -0.52
C HIS A 330 5.68 -15.51 -1.23
N CYS A 331 5.88 -15.64 -2.54
CA CYS A 331 6.74 -14.75 -3.34
C CYS A 331 5.95 -13.54 -3.86
N LEU A 332 5.46 -12.73 -2.93
CA LEU A 332 4.49 -11.67 -3.17
C LEU A 332 4.89 -10.68 -4.27
N PHE A 333 6.17 -10.30 -4.33
CA PHE A 333 6.65 -9.29 -5.29
C PHE A 333 6.72 -9.79 -6.74
N LEU A 334 6.71 -11.11 -6.94
CA LEU A 334 6.73 -11.74 -8.27
C LEU A 334 5.32 -12.04 -8.79
N GLU A 335 4.29 -11.90 -7.97
CA GLU A 335 2.92 -12.21 -8.34
C GLU A 335 2.22 -11.06 -9.07
N ASP A 336 1.22 -11.42 -9.87
CA ASP A 336 0.40 -10.44 -10.58
C ASP A 336 -0.47 -9.63 -9.63
N GLY A 337 -0.72 -8.39 -10.03
CA GLY A 337 -1.58 -7.49 -9.27
C GLY A 337 -0.92 -6.80 -8.07
N ILE A 338 0.30 -7.17 -7.70
CA ILE A 338 1.06 -6.52 -6.63
C ILE A 338 1.90 -5.38 -7.21
N ASP A 339 1.64 -4.17 -6.76
CA ASP A 339 2.38 -2.96 -7.12
C ASP A 339 2.92 -2.30 -5.85
N LEU A 340 4.21 -2.54 -5.57
CA LEU A 340 4.87 -2.04 -4.37
C LEU A 340 4.90 -0.50 -4.32
N VAL A 341 5.03 0.16 -5.47
CA VAL A 341 4.99 1.63 -5.55
C VAL A 341 3.64 2.16 -5.11
N SER A 342 2.55 1.58 -5.62
CA SER A 342 1.18 1.95 -5.19
C SER A 342 0.97 1.72 -3.69
N ILE A 343 1.49 0.61 -3.15
CA ILE A 343 1.41 0.30 -1.71
C ILE A 343 2.18 1.34 -0.89
N ILE A 344 3.40 1.69 -1.29
CA ILE A 344 4.23 2.70 -0.61
C ILE A 344 3.54 4.07 -0.64
N LYS A 345 3.01 4.49 -1.79
CA LYS A 345 2.25 5.74 -1.94
C LYS A 345 1.01 5.77 -1.02
N ALA A 346 0.26 4.67 -0.99
CA ALA A 346 -0.96 4.56 -0.21
C ALA A 346 -0.73 4.55 1.31
N THR A 347 0.43 4.07 1.76
CA THR A 347 0.74 3.92 3.18
C THR A 347 1.46 5.11 3.80
N SER A 348 1.85 6.11 3.00
CA SER A 348 2.69 7.24 3.45
C SER A 348 4.02 6.80 4.09
N PHE A 349 4.60 5.69 3.58
CA PHE A 349 5.91 5.21 4.02
C PHE A 349 7.05 5.85 3.23
N TYR A 350 6.75 6.54 2.12
CA TYR A 350 7.78 7.24 1.34
C TYR A 350 8.10 8.60 1.92
N ARG A 351 9.35 8.84 2.19
CA ARG A 351 9.91 10.13 2.58
C ARG A 351 11.37 10.23 2.15
N ARG A 352 11.84 11.43 1.86
CA ARG A 352 13.21 11.72 1.43
C ARG A 352 14.10 12.27 2.54
N GLY A 353 13.50 12.69 3.63
CA GLY A 353 14.17 13.22 4.80
C GLY A 353 13.79 12.49 6.09
N SER A 354 14.32 12.94 7.22
CA SER A 354 14.05 12.36 8.54
C SER A 354 12.60 12.47 8.99
N HIS A 355 11.83 13.41 8.42
CA HIS A 355 10.41 13.62 8.70
C HIS A 355 9.60 13.57 7.42
N GLN A 356 8.35 13.09 7.54
CA GLN A 356 7.40 13.07 6.43
C GLN A 356 7.03 14.51 6.03
N ASP A 357 7.32 14.87 4.78
CA ASP A 357 6.78 16.07 4.15
C ASP A 357 5.67 15.71 3.18
N TYR A 358 4.41 15.86 3.61
CA TYR A 358 3.24 15.50 2.82
C TYR A 358 3.10 16.27 1.49
N ILE A 359 3.91 17.31 1.28
CA ILE A 359 3.89 18.12 0.06
C ILE A 359 5.03 17.70 -0.88
N SER A 360 6.27 17.79 -0.41
CA SER A 360 7.44 17.51 -1.24
C SER A 360 7.68 16.02 -1.48
N ASP A 361 7.31 15.15 -0.53
CA ASP A 361 7.44 13.69 -0.67
C ASP A 361 6.26 13.05 -1.43
N TYR A 362 5.20 13.82 -1.68
CA TYR A 362 4.05 13.31 -2.39
C TYR A 362 4.36 13.03 -3.87
N ILE A 363 4.07 11.81 -4.28
CA ILE A 363 4.17 11.38 -5.68
C ILE A 363 2.75 11.07 -6.17
N PRO A 364 2.19 11.87 -7.10
CA PRO A 364 0.85 11.64 -7.61
C PRO A 364 0.73 10.23 -8.21
N PRO A 365 -0.42 9.58 -8.09
CA PRO A 365 -0.68 8.33 -8.77
C PRO A 365 -0.76 8.56 -10.29
N THR A 366 -0.39 7.55 -11.05
CA THR A 366 -0.75 7.49 -12.46
C THR A 366 -2.27 7.26 -12.59
N ILE A 367 -2.84 7.54 -13.76
CA ILE A 367 -4.28 7.27 -13.97
C ILE A 367 -4.61 5.80 -13.78
N SER A 368 -3.73 4.88 -14.16
CA SER A 368 -3.93 3.45 -13.94
C SER A 368 -3.96 3.10 -12.45
N GLU A 369 -3.02 3.61 -11.65
CA GLU A 369 -2.98 3.44 -10.20
C GLU A 369 -4.23 4.05 -9.54
N PHE A 370 -4.60 5.27 -9.99
CA PHE A 370 -5.81 5.94 -9.51
C PHE A 370 -7.06 5.11 -9.78
N ASN A 371 -7.29 4.66 -11.02
CA ASN A 371 -8.46 3.88 -11.40
C ASN A 371 -8.53 2.54 -10.64
N LYS A 372 -7.40 1.89 -10.39
CA LYS A 372 -7.33 0.66 -9.60
C LYS A 372 -7.78 0.89 -8.15
N CYS A 373 -7.31 1.96 -7.51
CA CYS A 373 -7.70 2.30 -6.13
C CYS A 373 -9.12 2.87 -6.05
N TYR A 374 -9.49 3.69 -7.04
CA TYR A 374 -10.79 4.33 -7.09
C TYR A 374 -11.91 3.36 -7.45
N GLY A 375 -11.61 2.33 -8.24
CA GLY A 375 -12.56 1.29 -8.65
C GLY A 375 -13.29 0.61 -7.49
N VAL A 376 -12.66 0.53 -6.32
CA VAL A 376 -13.29 0.02 -5.08
C VAL A 376 -14.46 0.92 -4.64
N ASN A 377 -14.43 2.21 -4.96
CA ASN A 377 -15.45 3.20 -4.60
C ASN A 377 -16.52 3.39 -5.68
N ARG A 378 -16.29 2.82 -6.86
CA ARG A 378 -17.19 2.99 -8.02
C ARG A 378 -18.64 2.54 -7.75
N LEU A 379 -18.81 1.49 -6.96
CA LEU A 379 -20.13 1.04 -6.57
C LEU A 379 -20.87 2.10 -5.74
N LEU A 380 -20.17 2.74 -4.81
CA LEU A 380 -20.74 3.82 -4.00
C LEU A 380 -21.12 5.03 -4.88
N GLU A 381 -20.30 5.40 -5.84
CA GLU A 381 -20.59 6.46 -6.79
C GLU A 381 -21.82 6.16 -7.67
N VAL A 382 -21.94 4.91 -8.15
CA VAL A 382 -23.11 4.50 -8.94
C VAL A 382 -24.40 4.61 -8.10
N ILE A 383 -24.34 4.24 -6.82
CA ILE A 383 -25.47 4.35 -5.89
C ILE A 383 -25.80 5.81 -5.58
N MET A 384 -24.80 6.63 -5.32
CA MET A 384 -24.95 8.04 -4.96
C MET A 384 -25.30 8.93 -6.15
N GLY A 385 -24.86 8.57 -7.37
CA GLY A 385 -25.12 9.29 -8.61
C GLY A 385 -24.77 10.78 -8.57
N PRO A 386 -23.58 11.20 -8.10
CA PRO A 386 -23.29 12.61 -7.88
C PRO A 386 -23.33 13.40 -9.19
N VAL A 387 -23.95 14.57 -9.15
CA VAL A 387 -23.98 15.53 -10.27
C VAL A 387 -23.22 16.78 -9.86
N PHE A 388 -22.22 17.15 -10.66
CA PHE A 388 -21.42 18.34 -10.44
C PHE A 388 -21.88 19.47 -11.35
N LEU A 389 -22.03 20.66 -10.77
CA LEU A 389 -22.36 21.89 -11.46
C LEU A 389 -21.33 22.95 -11.04
N SER A 390 -20.89 23.77 -11.96
CA SER A 390 -20.02 24.90 -11.68
C SER A 390 -20.45 26.15 -12.42
N THR A 391 -20.04 27.33 -11.91
CA THR A 391 -20.35 28.61 -12.52
C THR A 391 -19.10 29.12 -13.22
N THR A 392 -19.20 29.43 -14.49
CA THR A 392 -18.12 30.04 -15.30
C THR A 392 -17.94 31.52 -14.97
N GLU A 393 -16.83 32.14 -15.40
CA GLU A 393 -16.51 33.56 -15.12
C GLU A 393 -17.60 34.52 -15.62
N ASP A 394 -18.33 34.19 -16.69
CA ASP A 394 -19.46 34.93 -17.21
C ASP A 394 -20.78 34.73 -16.44
N GLY A 395 -20.73 33.99 -15.32
CA GLY A 395 -21.87 33.71 -14.45
C GLY A 395 -22.78 32.59 -14.96
N LYS A 396 -22.45 31.90 -16.05
CA LYS A 396 -23.25 30.79 -16.58
C LYS A 396 -23.00 29.51 -15.82
N MET A 397 -24.08 28.83 -15.43
CA MET A 397 -23.99 27.50 -14.82
C MET A 397 -23.78 26.43 -15.89
N VAL A 398 -22.77 25.59 -15.68
CA VAL A 398 -22.42 24.47 -16.55
C VAL A 398 -22.36 23.17 -15.76
N ARG A 399 -22.63 22.05 -16.44
CA ARG A 399 -22.44 20.73 -15.84
C ARG A 399 -20.95 20.39 -15.83
N GLY A 400 -20.47 19.83 -14.72
CA GLY A 400 -19.07 19.51 -14.51
C GLY A 400 -18.30 20.61 -13.81
N LEU A 401 -16.98 20.54 -13.90
CA LEU A 401 -16.02 21.42 -13.22
C LEU A 401 -15.47 22.55 -14.12
N GLY A 402 -16.12 22.83 -15.23
CA GLY A 402 -15.66 23.83 -16.22
C GLY A 402 -15.46 25.23 -15.67
N GLY A 403 -16.20 25.63 -14.64
CA GLY A 403 -16.05 26.93 -13.97
C GLY A 403 -14.93 27.02 -12.93
N ILE A 404 -14.21 25.90 -12.65
CA ILE A 404 -13.13 25.92 -11.67
C ILE A 404 -11.83 26.38 -12.32
N PRO A 405 -11.04 27.30 -11.70
CA PRO A 405 -9.75 27.71 -12.24
C PRO A 405 -8.79 26.53 -12.42
N SER A 406 -8.08 26.48 -13.56
CA SER A 406 -7.11 25.42 -13.85
C SER A 406 -5.77 25.64 -13.15
N GLU A 407 -5.42 26.91 -12.89
CA GLU A 407 -4.16 27.29 -12.26
C GLU A 407 -4.37 27.64 -10.78
N GLY A 408 -3.50 27.07 -9.95
CA GLY A 408 -3.47 27.35 -8.50
C GLY A 408 -2.62 28.55 -8.09
N PRO A 409 -2.67 28.91 -6.82
CA PRO A 409 -3.36 28.21 -5.74
C PRO A 409 -4.87 28.42 -5.76
N VAL A 410 -5.62 27.33 -5.61
CA VAL A 410 -7.09 27.35 -5.50
C VAL A 410 -7.51 26.66 -4.22
N LEU A 411 -8.37 27.32 -3.43
CA LEU A 411 -8.91 26.78 -2.19
C LEU A 411 -10.42 26.54 -2.35
N LEU A 412 -10.81 25.27 -2.54
CA LEU A 412 -12.20 24.86 -2.50
C LEU A 412 -12.66 24.76 -1.05
N VAL A 413 -13.74 25.45 -0.70
CA VAL A 413 -14.27 25.52 0.66
C VAL A 413 -15.76 25.20 0.64
N GLY A 414 -16.19 24.20 1.38
CA GLY A 414 -17.60 23.79 1.38
C GLY A 414 -18.06 23.11 2.65
N ASN A 415 -19.36 22.79 2.69
CA ASN A 415 -19.96 21.99 3.75
C ASN A 415 -19.52 20.53 3.59
N HIS A 416 -19.41 19.84 4.71
CA HIS A 416 -19.10 18.41 4.71
C HIS A 416 -20.38 17.59 4.68
N MET A 417 -20.50 16.73 3.67
CA MET A 417 -21.63 15.80 3.61
C MET A 417 -21.56 14.74 4.70
N LEU A 418 -22.70 14.19 5.08
CA LEU A 418 -22.80 13.15 6.10
C LEU A 418 -21.86 11.98 5.77
N LEU A 419 -21.13 11.49 6.79
CA LEU A 419 -20.09 10.47 6.68
C LEU A 419 -18.92 10.86 5.74
N ALA A 420 -18.82 12.12 5.39
CA ALA A 420 -17.79 12.62 4.48
C ALA A 420 -17.76 11.88 3.12
N SER A 421 -18.92 11.59 2.56
CA SER A 421 -19.08 10.90 1.28
C SER A 421 -18.53 11.69 0.09
N ASP A 422 -18.51 13.01 0.20
CA ASP A 422 -17.97 13.98 -0.76
C ASP A 422 -16.45 13.91 -0.97
N LYS A 423 -15.70 13.49 0.04
CA LYS A 423 -14.21 13.47 -0.02
C LYS A 423 -13.62 12.46 -0.99
N ILE A 424 -14.41 11.57 -1.56
CA ILE A 424 -14.00 10.59 -2.56
C ILE A 424 -14.47 11.04 -3.94
N SER A 425 -15.75 11.38 -4.07
CA SER A 425 -16.37 11.71 -5.36
C SER A 425 -15.79 13.00 -5.97
N LEU A 426 -15.59 14.04 -5.15
CA LEU A 426 -15.09 15.32 -5.64
C LEU A 426 -13.64 15.24 -6.16
N PRO A 427 -12.65 14.72 -5.40
CA PRO A 427 -11.30 14.51 -5.96
C PRO A 427 -11.27 13.59 -7.18
N GLY A 428 -12.12 12.55 -7.19
CA GLY A 428 -12.27 11.67 -8.35
C GLY A 428 -12.68 12.43 -9.61
N GLN A 429 -13.70 13.27 -9.51
CA GLN A 429 -14.16 14.10 -10.61
C GLN A 429 -13.08 15.08 -11.12
N PHE A 430 -12.28 15.67 -10.21
CA PHE A 430 -11.18 16.55 -10.59
C PHE A 430 -10.12 15.84 -11.43
N VAL A 431 -9.78 14.61 -11.07
CA VAL A 431 -8.81 13.81 -11.84
C VAL A 431 -9.40 13.43 -13.20
N HIS A 432 -10.64 12.93 -13.23
CA HIS A 432 -11.26 12.45 -14.48
C HIS A 432 -11.57 13.58 -15.48
N GLU A 433 -12.09 14.72 -15.01
CA GLU A 433 -12.55 15.78 -15.90
C GLU A 433 -11.46 16.82 -16.21
N ARG A 434 -10.61 17.13 -15.24
CA ARG A 434 -9.67 18.25 -15.33
C ARG A 434 -8.20 17.83 -15.31
N ASN A 435 -7.92 16.57 -15.03
CA ASN A 435 -6.56 16.09 -14.74
C ASN A 435 -5.84 16.91 -13.65
N ILE A 436 -6.62 17.36 -12.69
CA ILE A 436 -6.13 18.15 -11.55
C ILE A 436 -6.11 17.26 -10.32
N ASN A 437 -4.97 17.24 -9.62
CA ASN A 437 -4.84 16.57 -8.34
C ASN A 437 -5.34 17.49 -7.22
N LEU A 438 -6.56 17.26 -6.78
CA LEU A 438 -7.15 17.96 -5.64
C LEU A 438 -6.60 17.39 -4.33
N ARG A 439 -6.02 18.23 -3.48
CA ARG A 439 -5.35 17.87 -2.22
C ARG A 439 -6.27 18.11 -1.01
N PRO A 440 -6.99 17.08 -0.50
CA PRO A 440 -7.85 17.25 0.67
C PRO A 440 -7.06 17.45 1.96
N LEU A 441 -7.47 18.42 2.77
CA LEU A 441 -7.05 18.55 4.17
C LEU A 441 -7.99 17.70 5.03
N VAL A 442 -7.45 16.67 5.66
CA VAL A 442 -8.25 15.68 6.40
C VAL A 442 -7.82 15.54 7.85
N HIS A 443 -8.68 14.95 8.68
CA HIS A 443 -8.39 14.79 10.10
C HIS A 443 -7.15 13.90 10.33
N PRO A 444 -6.23 14.26 11.26
CA PRO A 444 -4.99 13.51 11.52
C PRO A 444 -5.18 12.04 11.87
N MET A 445 -6.35 11.65 12.41
CA MET A 445 -6.68 10.24 12.69
C MET A 445 -6.56 9.34 11.46
N MET A 446 -6.66 9.88 10.25
CA MET A 446 -6.52 9.11 9.01
C MET A 446 -5.07 8.71 8.71
N PHE A 447 -4.12 9.27 9.45
CA PHE A 447 -2.68 9.00 9.34
C PHE A 447 -2.11 8.32 10.58
N THR A 448 -2.84 8.30 11.69
CA THR A 448 -2.35 7.82 12.97
C THR A 448 -3.10 6.57 13.39
N ARG A 449 -2.36 5.52 13.75
CA ARG A 449 -2.92 4.32 14.34
C ARG A 449 -3.31 4.60 15.79
N LEU A 450 -4.55 4.34 16.16
CA LEU A 450 -4.98 4.32 17.55
C LEU A 450 -4.72 2.93 18.18
N LYS A 451 -4.30 2.92 19.46
CA LYS A 451 -3.76 1.74 20.13
C LYS A 451 -4.73 0.56 20.27
N ASP A 452 -6.02 0.78 20.35
CA ASP A 452 -6.95 -0.22 20.90
C ASP A 452 -7.93 -0.88 19.90
N GLY A 453 -7.71 -0.73 18.58
CA GLY A 453 -8.51 -1.45 17.59
C GLY A 453 -9.99 -1.05 17.50
N LEU A 454 -10.40 0.00 18.19
CA LEU A 454 -11.77 0.53 18.22
C LEU A 454 -12.13 1.36 17.00
N LEU A 455 -11.12 1.85 16.27
CA LEU A 455 -11.31 2.54 15.01
C LEU A 455 -10.97 1.62 13.83
N PRO A 456 -11.51 1.93 12.64
CA PRO A 456 -11.12 1.24 11.42
C PRO A 456 -9.60 1.20 11.24
N ASP A 457 -9.09 0.10 10.67
CA ASP A 457 -7.68 0.01 10.33
C ASP A 457 -7.26 1.16 9.41
N VAL A 458 -6.06 1.69 9.62
CA VAL A 458 -5.52 2.82 8.83
C VAL A 458 -5.54 2.54 7.32
N SER A 459 -5.46 1.26 6.91
CA SER A 459 -5.56 0.82 5.51
C SER A 459 -6.84 1.26 4.80
N VAL A 460 -7.89 1.50 5.54
CA VAL A 460 -9.16 2.03 5.04
C VAL A 460 -9.00 3.39 4.37
N TYR A 461 -8.01 4.15 4.78
CA TYR A 461 -7.73 5.49 4.26
C TYR A 461 -6.65 5.52 3.17
N ASP A 462 -6.17 4.34 2.71
CA ASP A 462 -5.12 4.23 1.71
C ASP A 462 -5.47 4.98 0.40
N THR A 463 -6.73 4.87 -0.05
CA THR A 463 -7.20 5.61 -1.24
C THR A 463 -7.07 7.12 -1.07
N LEU A 464 -7.46 7.66 0.09
CA LEU A 464 -7.37 9.10 0.37
C LEU A 464 -5.91 9.57 0.42
N ARG A 465 -5.03 8.77 1.02
CA ARG A 465 -3.60 9.07 1.08
C ARG A 465 -2.96 9.03 -0.31
N MET A 466 -3.30 8.04 -1.13
CA MET A 466 -2.85 7.96 -2.51
C MET A 466 -3.32 9.15 -3.34
N MET A 467 -4.52 9.66 -3.09
CA MET A 467 -5.06 10.88 -3.72
C MET A 467 -4.41 12.16 -3.18
N GLY A 468 -3.42 12.05 -2.28
CA GLY A 468 -2.65 13.18 -1.77
C GLY A 468 -3.30 13.96 -0.65
N SER A 469 -4.18 13.32 0.12
CA SER A 469 -4.70 13.92 1.36
C SER A 469 -3.57 14.28 2.31
N VAL A 470 -3.74 15.38 3.04
CA VAL A 470 -2.75 15.91 3.99
C VAL A 470 -3.42 16.11 5.35
N PRO A 471 -2.76 15.80 6.47
CA PRO A 471 -3.30 16.10 7.79
C PRO A 471 -3.56 17.59 7.95
N ILE A 472 -4.75 17.97 8.43
CA ILE A 472 -5.09 19.38 8.60
C ILE A 472 -4.18 20.06 9.63
N SER A 473 -3.51 21.11 9.21
CA SER A 473 -2.76 22.04 10.06
C SER A 473 -2.54 23.37 9.35
N ALA A 474 -2.26 24.45 10.09
CA ALA A 474 -1.94 25.74 9.49
C ALA A 474 -0.67 25.65 8.62
N THR A 475 0.34 24.90 9.05
CA THR A 475 1.59 24.69 8.32
C THR A 475 1.34 23.98 6.99
N HIS A 476 0.56 22.90 7.00
CA HIS A 476 0.26 22.15 5.77
C HIS A 476 -0.58 22.98 4.80
N LEU A 477 -1.57 23.73 5.28
CA LEU A 477 -2.33 24.65 4.44
C LEU A 477 -1.41 25.69 3.77
N HIS A 478 -0.52 26.33 4.54
CA HIS A 478 0.44 27.31 4.01
C HIS A 478 1.37 26.66 2.96
N ASN A 479 1.91 25.47 3.22
CA ASN A 479 2.81 24.79 2.31
C ASN A 479 2.10 24.39 0.98
N LEU A 480 0.84 23.92 1.07
CA LEU A 480 0.04 23.61 -0.12
C LEU A 480 -0.28 24.86 -0.95
N LEU A 481 -0.62 25.98 -0.30
CA LEU A 481 -0.85 27.27 -0.97
C LEU A 481 0.43 27.77 -1.63
N SER A 482 1.56 27.70 -0.94
CA SER A 482 2.88 28.03 -1.50
C SER A 482 3.26 27.19 -2.70
N ALA A 483 2.90 25.90 -2.69
CA ALA A 483 3.08 24.96 -3.79
C ALA A 483 2.05 25.12 -4.93
N LYS A 484 1.22 26.17 -4.89
CA LYS A 484 0.16 26.47 -5.87
C LYS A 484 -0.82 25.31 -6.10
N SER A 485 -1.10 24.53 -5.08
CA SER A 485 -1.98 23.37 -5.16
C SER A 485 -3.46 23.76 -5.24
N HIS A 486 -4.27 22.84 -5.79
CA HIS A 486 -5.72 22.85 -5.60
C HIS A 486 -6.03 22.14 -4.28
N ILE A 487 -6.68 22.82 -3.35
CA ILE A 487 -6.86 22.37 -1.97
C ILE A 487 -8.35 22.22 -1.68
N LEU A 488 -8.72 21.13 -1.02
CA LEU A 488 -10.08 20.88 -0.54
C LEU A 488 -10.12 21.04 0.98
N LEU A 489 -10.96 21.95 1.44
CA LEU A 489 -11.13 22.26 2.86
C LEU A 489 -12.60 22.22 3.27
N PHE A 490 -12.89 21.52 4.35
CA PHE A 490 -14.18 21.49 5.02
C PHE A 490 -14.04 22.16 6.39
N PRO A 491 -14.43 23.45 6.55
CA PRO A 491 -14.23 24.17 7.81
C PRO A 491 -14.99 23.57 9.00
N GLY A 492 -16.14 22.97 8.76
CA GLY A 492 -16.94 22.28 9.80
C GLY A 492 -16.36 20.95 10.26
N GLY A 493 -15.44 20.37 9.46
CA GLY A 493 -14.69 19.17 9.77
C GLY A 493 -15.55 17.99 10.18
N ILE A 494 -15.03 17.16 11.10
CA ILE A 494 -15.70 15.94 11.56
C ILE A 494 -17.04 16.21 12.26
N ARG A 495 -17.20 17.42 12.85
CA ARG A 495 -18.45 17.78 13.55
C ARG A 495 -19.62 17.97 12.58
N GLU A 496 -19.34 18.49 11.39
CA GLU A 496 -20.31 18.65 10.32
C GLU A 496 -20.58 17.30 9.62
N ALA A 497 -19.51 16.54 9.31
CA ALA A 497 -19.62 15.20 8.73
C ALA A 497 -20.38 14.18 9.61
N LEU A 498 -20.46 14.42 10.91
CA LEU A 498 -21.18 13.61 11.90
C LEU A 498 -22.19 14.48 12.66
N HIS A 499 -22.98 15.26 11.94
CA HIS A 499 -24.01 16.08 12.53
C HIS A 499 -25.08 15.24 13.25
N ARG A 500 -25.83 15.88 14.16
CA ARG A 500 -26.82 15.23 15.00
C ARG A 500 -28.19 15.30 14.35
N LYS A 501 -29.15 14.57 14.93
CA LYS A 501 -30.58 14.67 14.55
C LYS A 501 -31.06 16.12 14.63
N GLY A 502 -31.74 16.58 13.59
CA GLY A 502 -32.26 17.94 13.49
C GLY A 502 -31.21 19.02 13.15
N GLU A 503 -30.03 18.58 12.72
CA GLU A 503 -28.96 19.47 12.25
C GLU A 503 -28.69 19.33 10.74
N GLU A 504 -29.64 18.72 10.01
CA GLU A 504 -29.59 18.55 8.58
C GLU A 504 -29.33 19.89 7.88
N TYR A 505 -28.39 19.91 6.90
CA TYR A 505 -28.00 21.12 6.13
C TYR A 505 -27.48 22.31 6.97
N LYS A 506 -27.17 22.11 8.25
CA LYS A 506 -26.62 23.16 9.11
C LYS A 506 -25.13 23.32 8.92
N LEU A 507 -24.69 24.53 8.55
CA LEU A 507 -23.26 24.87 8.49
C LEU A 507 -22.69 25.02 9.89
N MET A 508 -21.58 24.31 10.17
CA MET A 508 -20.91 24.30 11.47
C MET A 508 -19.49 24.90 11.37
N TRP A 509 -19.37 26.01 10.64
CA TRP A 509 -18.10 26.66 10.39
C TRP A 509 -17.61 27.44 11.59
N PRO A 510 -16.28 27.56 11.78
CA PRO A 510 -15.71 28.36 12.87
C PRO A 510 -15.99 29.86 12.66
N GLU A 511 -16.20 30.60 13.76
CA GLU A 511 -16.40 32.04 13.70
C GLU A 511 -15.22 32.78 13.07
N LYS A 512 -13.99 32.31 13.30
CA LYS A 512 -12.76 32.85 12.72
C LYS A 512 -12.35 32.09 11.49
N ALA A 513 -12.52 32.69 10.32
CA ALA A 513 -12.16 32.12 9.04
C ALA A 513 -10.65 32.30 8.72
N GLU A 514 -9.78 31.68 9.48
CA GLU A 514 -8.31 31.79 9.31
C GLU A 514 -7.85 31.34 7.91
N PHE A 515 -8.58 30.45 7.27
CA PHE A 515 -8.30 30.01 5.90
C PHE A 515 -8.43 31.16 4.88
N VAL A 516 -9.31 32.16 5.12
CA VAL A 516 -9.43 33.34 4.26
C VAL A 516 -8.16 34.20 4.33
N ARG A 517 -7.61 34.38 5.53
CA ARG A 517 -6.35 35.11 5.72
C ARG A 517 -5.19 34.39 5.04
N ALA A 518 -5.14 33.06 5.17
CA ALA A 518 -4.14 32.25 4.49
C ALA A 518 -4.29 32.37 2.97
N ALA A 519 -5.48 32.23 2.42
CA ALA A 519 -5.75 32.37 0.99
C ALA A 519 -5.32 33.77 0.47
N ALA A 520 -5.70 34.85 1.18
CA ALA A 520 -5.32 36.21 0.82
C ALA A 520 -3.80 36.41 0.80
N LYS A 521 -3.08 35.85 1.79
CA LYS A 521 -1.61 35.93 1.87
C LYS A 521 -0.91 35.34 0.66
N PHE A 522 -1.44 34.27 0.09
CA PHE A 522 -0.86 33.57 -1.06
C PHE A 522 -1.51 33.90 -2.40
N GLY A 523 -2.46 34.84 -2.42
CA GLY A 523 -3.21 35.19 -3.64
C GLY A 523 -4.07 34.04 -4.17
N ALA A 524 -4.54 33.17 -3.30
CA ALA A 524 -5.34 32.02 -3.69
C ALA A 524 -6.78 32.41 -4.07
N LYS A 525 -7.31 31.79 -5.12
CA LYS A 525 -8.72 31.91 -5.47
C LYS A 525 -9.54 30.99 -4.54
N ILE A 526 -10.49 31.57 -3.80
CA ILE A 526 -11.43 30.81 -2.98
C ILE A 526 -12.62 30.43 -3.84
N VAL A 527 -12.91 29.14 -3.94
CA VAL A 527 -14.05 28.59 -4.67
C VAL A 527 -14.99 27.95 -3.66
N PRO A 528 -16.09 28.63 -3.30
CA PRO A 528 -17.09 28.03 -2.43
C PRO A 528 -17.85 26.94 -3.18
N PHE A 529 -18.18 25.84 -2.47
CA PHE A 529 -19.03 24.79 -2.99
C PHE A 529 -19.98 24.27 -1.92
N CYS A 530 -21.04 23.58 -2.35
CA CYS A 530 -22.01 22.97 -1.45
C CYS A 530 -22.41 21.59 -1.99
N GLY A 531 -22.38 20.58 -1.12
CA GLY A 531 -22.97 19.27 -1.35
C GLY A 531 -24.38 19.23 -0.76
N VAL A 532 -25.35 18.72 -1.54
CA VAL A 532 -26.74 18.60 -1.10
C VAL A 532 -27.33 17.24 -1.54
N GLY A 533 -28.34 16.77 -0.81
CA GLY A 533 -29.13 15.58 -1.16
C GLY A 533 -28.86 14.36 -0.28
N GLU A 534 -27.74 14.29 0.43
CA GLU A 534 -27.46 13.16 1.32
C GLU A 534 -28.41 13.10 2.51
N ASP A 535 -28.75 14.23 3.11
CA ASP A 535 -29.68 14.33 4.24
C ASP A 535 -31.12 13.97 3.85
N ASP A 536 -31.45 14.06 2.57
CA ASP A 536 -32.73 13.57 2.04
C ASP A 536 -32.74 12.07 1.81
N PHE A 537 -31.55 11.47 1.58
CA PHE A 537 -31.39 10.05 1.30
C PHE A 537 -31.00 9.24 2.55
N LEU A 538 -30.20 9.82 3.46
CA LEU A 538 -29.73 9.20 4.67
C LEU A 538 -30.33 9.86 5.91
N ARG A 539 -30.79 9.05 6.86
CA ARG A 539 -31.33 9.56 8.13
C ARG A 539 -30.46 9.11 9.30
N VAL A 540 -30.08 10.06 10.13
CA VAL A 540 -29.39 9.77 11.40
C VAL A 540 -30.38 9.16 12.39
N VAL A 541 -30.25 7.87 12.68
CA VAL A 541 -31.11 7.14 13.64
C VAL A 541 -30.55 7.21 15.05
N VAL A 542 -29.22 7.10 15.20
CA VAL A 542 -28.51 7.20 16.48
C VAL A 542 -27.39 8.21 16.31
N ASP A 543 -27.44 9.29 17.08
CA ASP A 543 -26.42 10.34 17.06
C ASP A 543 -25.46 10.25 18.27
N TYR A 544 -24.49 11.16 18.35
CA TYR A 544 -23.55 11.26 19.46
C TYR A 544 -24.26 11.35 20.83
N ASN A 545 -25.38 12.08 20.94
CA ASN A 545 -26.11 12.26 22.19
C ASN A 545 -26.77 10.95 22.64
N ASP A 546 -27.16 10.09 21.72
CA ASP A 546 -27.67 8.76 22.02
C ASP A 546 -26.54 7.79 22.41
N GLN A 547 -25.42 7.87 21.72
CA GLN A 547 -24.25 7.01 21.95
C GLN A 547 -23.64 7.23 23.35
N ILE A 548 -23.53 8.47 23.80
CA ILE A 548 -22.97 8.77 25.14
C ILE A 548 -23.86 8.33 26.31
N LYS A 549 -25.12 7.97 26.07
CA LYS A 549 -26.01 7.40 27.09
C LYS A 549 -25.64 5.95 27.41
N VAL A 550 -24.92 5.26 26.51
CA VAL A 550 -24.44 3.89 26.72
C VAL A 550 -23.05 3.94 27.38
N PRO A 551 -22.90 3.45 28.65
CA PRO A 551 -21.65 3.65 29.43
C PRO A 551 -20.38 3.16 28.71
N ILE A 552 -20.43 1.97 28.11
CA ILE A 552 -19.31 1.37 27.39
C ILE A 552 -18.92 2.23 26.17
N VAL A 553 -19.90 2.70 25.40
CA VAL A 553 -19.66 3.54 24.21
C VAL A 553 -19.10 4.91 24.63
N LYS A 554 -19.56 5.45 25.74
CA LYS A 554 -19.07 6.72 26.31
C LYS A 554 -17.58 6.66 26.65
N GLU A 555 -17.12 5.56 27.25
CA GLU A 555 -15.67 5.40 27.58
C GLU A 555 -14.83 5.24 26.31
N VAL A 556 -15.30 4.48 25.34
CA VAL A 556 -14.67 4.35 24.03
C VAL A 556 -14.55 5.68 23.31
N LEU A 557 -15.63 6.45 23.25
CA LEU A 557 -15.63 7.78 22.63
C LEU A 557 -14.70 8.76 23.35
N LYS A 558 -14.62 8.69 24.68
CA LYS A 558 -13.68 9.50 25.46
C LYS A 558 -12.24 9.15 25.17
N SER A 559 -11.89 7.87 25.06
CA SER A 559 -10.52 7.44 24.74
C SER A 559 -10.11 7.90 23.34
N VAL A 560 -11.00 7.76 22.37
CA VAL A 560 -10.77 8.20 20.98
C VAL A 560 -10.64 9.72 20.86
N THR A 561 -11.42 10.48 21.63
CA THR A 561 -11.35 11.96 21.61
C THR A 561 -10.21 12.52 22.46
N ALA A 562 -9.71 11.78 23.47
CA ALA A 562 -8.58 12.19 24.29
C ALA A 562 -7.23 11.98 23.58
N GLU A 563 -7.13 11.01 22.68
CA GLU A 563 -5.89 10.71 21.93
C GLU A 563 -5.77 11.53 20.61
N GLY A 564 -6.84 12.16 20.15
CA GLY A 564 -6.81 13.04 18.98
C GLY A 564 -6.62 14.50 19.37
N PRO A 565 -5.91 15.32 18.57
CA PRO A 565 -5.91 16.76 18.78
C PRO A 565 -7.36 17.26 18.65
N VAL A 566 -7.96 17.56 19.80
CA VAL A 566 -9.26 18.24 19.84
C VAL A 566 -9.03 19.61 19.22
N VAL A 567 -9.46 19.79 17.99
CA VAL A 567 -9.64 21.12 17.44
C VAL A 567 -10.81 21.72 18.22
N ARG A 568 -10.47 22.47 19.28
CA ARG A 568 -11.39 23.32 20.01
C ARG A 568 -11.80 24.49 19.14
#